data_e9ffc4f6300020d09399e713a04a9606
#
_entry.id   e9ffc4f6300020d09399e713a04a9606
#
_cell.length_a   1.000
_cell.length_b   1.000
_cell.length_c   1.000
_cell.angle_alpha   90.00
_cell.angle_beta   90.00
_cell.angle_gamma   90.00
#
_symmetry.space_group_name_H-M   'P 1'
#
loop_
_entity.id
_entity.type
_entity.pdbx_description
1 polymer ?
#
loop_
_entity_poly.entity_id
_entity_poly.type
_entity_poly.pdbx_seq_one_letter_code
_entity_poly.pdbx_strand_id
1 'polypeptide(L)'
;MKKKLYIYLLLVGIAAVLLTAVVQMGVFSAILEKENIHDLRIRCSLMTESYEQHHSIDDLKHLLPQENRLTVIDESGNVLYESLSEIGSDNHLDRPEVQTAISTGEGSSHRHSASVGYETFYYAMKADDGNIIRVSQDVKTERLLYQRLLLYGAFLIAAVLVLAMVLAHYLTKRIIEPIEKMAEDLDNIENYVPYPELAPFAHAVQTAQEQKKANEEQRREFTANVSHELKTPLTSIMGYSEMIETGLVKEEDVKIFAAKIHTEAERQLHLIGDIIQLSELDVEQSKENFVSVDLYTLAESVIEYLSFAAQKYQVSLSADGEHLQVLGNKNLLEELVYNLCDNAIRYNKPGGWVKISIYKHGERTALAVSDDGIGISPQDQARIFERFYRVDKSRSRDTGGTGLGLAIVKHIALQHEAQIFVKSLPDMGTTIEVIFKADEEENEE
;
A
#
# COMPACT_ATOMS: atom_id res chain seq x y z
N MET A 1 -4.37 10.55 -12.51
CA MET A 1 -4.91 10.89 -11.18
C MET A 1 -5.44 12.33 -11.12
N LYS A 2 -4.74 13.35 -11.59
CA LYS A 2 -5.12 14.79 -11.55
C LYS A 2 -6.56 15.07 -12.00
N LYS A 3 -6.96 14.59 -13.20
CA LYS A 3 -8.32 14.83 -13.72
C LYS A 3 -9.43 14.26 -12.82
N LYS A 4 -9.25 13.07 -12.25
CA LYS A 4 -10.26 12.44 -11.38
C LYS A 4 -10.41 13.20 -10.06
N LEU A 5 -9.30 13.56 -9.40
CA LEU A 5 -9.34 14.32 -8.15
C LEU A 5 -9.96 15.71 -8.35
N TYR A 6 -9.57 16.41 -9.43
CA TYR A 6 -10.16 17.68 -9.80
C TYR A 6 -11.69 17.58 -9.98
N ILE A 7 -12.16 16.55 -10.70
CA ILE A 7 -13.60 16.30 -10.92
C ILE A 7 -14.29 16.01 -9.57
N TYR A 8 -13.71 15.19 -8.69
CA TYR A 8 -14.32 14.88 -7.38
C TYR A 8 -14.41 16.12 -6.49
N LEU A 9 -13.36 16.94 -6.40
CA LEU A 9 -13.38 18.19 -5.63
C LEU A 9 -14.44 19.16 -6.18
N LEU A 10 -14.58 19.26 -7.49
CA LEU A 10 -15.58 20.09 -8.14
C LEU A 10 -16.99 19.57 -7.88
N LEU A 11 -17.22 18.25 -7.96
CA LEU A 11 -18.51 17.62 -7.65
C LEU A 11 -18.92 17.83 -6.19
N VAL A 12 -17.99 17.68 -5.25
CA VAL A 12 -18.25 17.94 -3.83
C VAL A 12 -18.60 19.43 -3.60
N GLY A 13 -17.88 20.33 -4.26
CA GLY A 13 -18.19 21.77 -4.21
C GLY A 13 -19.57 22.09 -4.75
N ILE A 14 -19.95 21.54 -5.91
CA ILE A 14 -21.29 21.70 -6.50
C ILE A 14 -22.37 21.12 -5.58
N ALA A 15 -22.18 19.92 -5.04
CA ALA A 15 -23.13 19.30 -4.13
C ALA A 15 -23.35 20.09 -2.87
N ALA A 16 -22.28 20.62 -2.25
CA ALA A 16 -22.36 21.48 -1.09
C ALA A 16 -23.13 22.79 -1.36
N VAL A 17 -22.88 23.42 -2.51
CA VAL A 17 -23.59 24.63 -2.94
C VAL A 17 -25.08 24.36 -3.17
N LEU A 18 -25.42 23.26 -3.86
CA LEU A 18 -26.82 22.90 -4.09
C LEU A 18 -27.55 22.60 -2.77
N LEU A 19 -26.92 21.89 -1.86
CA LEU A 19 -27.49 21.60 -0.53
C LEU A 19 -27.74 22.89 0.26
N THR A 20 -26.77 23.79 0.30
CA THR A 20 -26.93 25.08 0.99
C THR A 20 -28.03 25.95 0.34
N ALA A 21 -28.15 25.98 -0.97
CA ALA A 21 -29.20 26.69 -1.69
C ALA A 21 -30.61 26.16 -1.33
N VAL A 22 -30.77 24.83 -1.28
CA VAL A 22 -32.05 24.19 -0.90
C VAL A 22 -32.42 24.52 0.54
N VAL A 23 -31.47 24.39 1.48
CA VAL A 23 -31.68 24.70 2.90
C VAL A 23 -32.04 26.19 3.06
N GLN A 24 -31.31 27.09 2.39
CA GLN A 24 -31.53 28.52 2.47
C GLN A 24 -32.91 28.90 1.92
N MET A 25 -33.35 28.28 0.82
CA MET A 25 -34.67 28.48 0.23
C MET A 25 -35.79 28.06 1.21
N GLY A 26 -35.63 26.90 1.87
CA GLY A 26 -36.61 26.42 2.87
C GLY A 26 -36.69 27.32 4.11
N VAL A 27 -35.54 27.74 4.64
CA VAL A 27 -35.49 28.65 5.80
C VAL A 27 -36.12 30.00 5.47
N PHE A 28 -35.78 30.53 4.28
CA PHE A 28 -36.27 31.79 3.85
C PHE A 28 -37.80 31.82 3.67
N SER A 29 -38.38 30.78 3.02
CA SER A 29 -39.83 30.66 2.85
C SER A 29 -40.56 30.57 4.19
N ALA A 30 -40.02 29.82 5.16
CA ALA A 30 -40.61 29.71 6.50
C ALA A 30 -40.58 31.02 7.28
N ILE A 31 -39.51 31.84 7.16
CA ILE A 31 -39.40 33.15 7.79
C ILE A 31 -40.42 34.14 7.21
N LEU A 32 -40.52 34.18 5.87
CA LEU A 32 -41.47 35.05 5.17
C LEU A 32 -42.92 34.73 5.54
N GLU A 33 -43.29 33.44 5.55
CA GLU A 33 -44.61 33.01 5.95
C GLU A 33 -44.97 33.49 7.37
N LYS A 34 -44.01 33.29 8.29
CA LYS A 34 -44.22 33.76 9.70
C LYS A 34 -44.36 35.26 9.83
N GLU A 35 -43.56 36.01 9.08
CA GLU A 35 -43.58 37.48 9.10
C GLU A 35 -44.88 38.05 8.50
N ASN A 36 -45.35 37.49 7.38
CA ASN A 36 -46.61 37.85 6.75
C ASN A 36 -47.82 37.59 7.64
N ILE A 37 -47.87 36.42 8.26
CA ILE A 37 -48.94 36.09 9.22
C ILE A 37 -48.91 37.04 10.43
N HIS A 38 -47.73 37.38 10.95
CA HIS A 38 -47.59 38.32 12.05
C HIS A 38 -48.06 39.72 11.70
N ASP A 39 -47.73 40.22 10.52
CA ASP A 39 -48.12 41.53 10.03
C ASP A 39 -49.66 41.60 9.82
N LEU A 40 -50.23 40.54 9.22
CA LEU A 40 -51.68 40.41 9.08
C LEU A 40 -52.41 40.32 10.41
N ARG A 41 -51.84 39.68 11.43
CA ARG A 41 -52.38 39.61 12.77
C ARG A 41 -52.52 41.00 13.38
N ILE A 42 -51.44 41.80 13.32
CA ILE A 42 -51.44 43.15 13.85
C ILE A 42 -52.51 44.03 13.16
N ARG A 43 -52.59 43.94 11.84
CA ARG A 43 -53.58 44.68 11.05
C ARG A 43 -55.00 44.23 11.35
N CYS A 44 -55.23 42.92 11.42
CA CYS A 44 -56.54 42.38 11.75
C CYS A 44 -57.00 42.80 13.16
N SER A 45 -56.07 42.78 14.15
CA SER A 45 -56.35 43.24 15.51
C SER A 45 -56.74 44.72 15.57
N LEU A 46 -56.02 45.57 14.86
CA LEU A 46 -56.35 47.00 14.76
C LEU A 46 -57.73 47.24 14.12
N MET A 47 -58.06 46.45 13.07
CA MET A 47 -59.37 46.55 12.41
C MET A 47 -60.48 46.06 13.34
N THR A 48 -60.27 44.96 14.04
CA THR A 48 -61.26 44.42 15.00
C THR A 48 -61.49 45.39 16.13
N GLU A 49 -60.45 45.96 16.75
CA GLU A 49 -60.58 46.95 17.78
C GLU A 49 -61.33 48.23 17.29
N SER A 50 -61.01 48.75 16.11
CA SER A 50 -61.71 49.87 15.52
C SER A 50 -63.16 49.55 15.23
N TYR A 51 -63.52 48.35 14.80
CA TYR A 51 -64.87 47.91 14.55
C TYR A 51 -65.66 47.81 15.87
N GLU A 52 -65.10 47.31 16.94
CA GLU A 52 -65.73 47.19 18.25
C GLU A 52 -66.02 48.53 18.88
N GLN A 53 -65.15 49.56 18.66
CA GLN A 53 -65.32 50.92 19.16
C GLN A 53 -66.45 51.67 18.46
N HIS A 54 -66.62 51.54 17.16
CA HIS A 54 -67.49 52.40 16.36
C HIS A 54 -68.71 51.64 15.76
N HIS A 55 -68.70 50.35 15.71
CA HIS A 55 -69.67 49.47 15.06
C HIS A 55 -70.02 49.88 13.65
N SER A 56 -69.02 50.57 12.97
CA SER A 56 -69.17 51.09 11.61
C SER A 56 -68.18 50.42 10.65
N ILE A 57 -68.72 49.82 9.58
CA ILE A 57 -67.91 49.27 8.53
C ILE A 57 -67.25 50.39 7.69
N ASP A 58 -67.81 51.51 7.59
CA ASP A 58 -67.28 52.64 6.81
C ASP A 58 -65.99 53.24 7.37
N ASP A 59 -65.79 53.17 8.65
CA ASP A 59 -64.53 53.64 9.32
C ASP A 59 -63.38 52.71 9.03
N LEU A 60 -63.63 51.40 8.82
CA LEU A 60 -62.63 50.38 8.45
C LEU A 60 -62.04 50.60 7.03
N LYS A 61 -62.83 51.24 6.13
CA LYS A 61 -62.38 51.47 4.73
C LYS A 61 -61.16 52.41 4.66
N HIS A 62 -61.06 53.34 5.59
CA HIS A 62 -60.00 54.34 5.61
C HIS A 62 -58.71 53.85 6.29
N LEU A 63 -58.79 52.79 7.06
CA LEU A 63 -57.65 52.23 7.82
C LEU A 63 -56.88 51.19 7.02
N LEU A 64 -57.45 50.65 5.95
CA LEU A 64 -56.85 49.57 5.17
C LEU A 64 -55.89 50.11 4.08
N PRO A 65 -54.62 49.63 4.04
CA PRO A 65 -53.74 49.86 2.90
C PRO A 65 -54.34 49.26 1.61
N GLN A 66 -54.12 49.92 0.47
CA GLN A 66 -54.63 49.45 -0.84
C GLN A 66 -54.23 48.06 -1.25
N GLU A 67 -53.20 47.48 -0.62
CA GLU A 67 -52.68 46.16 -0.93
C GLU A 67 -53.36 45.05 -0.14
N ASN A 68 -54.18 45.37 0.85
CA ASN A 68 -54.82 44.38 1.70
C ASN A 68 -56.34 44.36 1.39
N ARG A 69 -56.93 43.19 1.57
CA ARG A 69 -58.34 42.94 1.39
C ARG A 69 -59.00 42.73 2.75
N LEU A 70 -60.05 43.46 3.01
CA LEU A 70 -60.88 43.33 4.20
C LEU A 70 -62.19 42.63 3.85
N THR A 71 -62.56 41.63 4.64
CA THR A 71 -63.88 41.00 4.58
C THR A 71 -64.48 40.96 5.99
N VAL A 72 -65.72 41.37 6.13
CA VAL A 72 -66.51 41.21 7.36
C VAL A 72 -67.53 40.13 7.13
N ILE A 73 -67.58 39.13 8.01
CA ILE A 73 -68.38 37.93 7.92
C ILE A 73 -69.25 37.77 9.17
N ASP A 74 -70.53 37.41 9.01
CA ASP A 74 -71.39 37.12 10.16
C ASP A 74 -71.14 35.72 10.75
N GLU A 75 -71.70 35.42 11.90
CA GLU A 75 -71.57 34.11 12.56
C GLU A 75 -72.09 32.91 11.71
N SER A 76 -72.94 33.20 10.73
CA SER A 76 -73.46 32.19 9.78
C SER A 76 -72.57 32.01 8.54
N GLY A 77 -71.49 32.77 8.44
CA GLY A 77 -70.53 32.70 7.32
C GLY A 77 -70.88 33.58 6.14
N ASN A 78 -71.90 34.42 6.23
CA ASN A 78 -72.29 35.31 5.11
C ASN A 78 -71.38 36.53 5.13
N VAL A 79 -71.00 37.01 3.95
CA VAL A 79 -70.16 38.21 3.81
C VAL A 79 -71.00 39.47 3.93
N LEU A 80 -70.78 40.26 4.99
CA LEU A 80 -71.42 41.53 5.21
C LEU A 80 -70.78 42.67 4.43
N TYR A 81 -69.44 42.58 4.26
CA TYR A 81 -68.66 43.59 3.54
C TYR A 81 -67.40 42.98 2.92
N GLU A 82 -67.05 43.45 1.72
CA GLU A 82 -65.80 43.09 1.06
C GLU A 82 -65.22 44.33 0.33
N SER A 83 -63.89 44.61 0.54
CA SER A 83 -63.27 45.83 0.05
C SER A 83 -62.90 45.86 -1.41
N LEU A 84 -62.73 44.67 -2.07
CA LEU A 84 -62.17 44.56 -3.42
C LEU A 84 -63.11 43.95 -4.48
N SER A 85 -64.26 43.43 -4.09
CA SER A 85 -65.23 42.86 -5.03
C SER A 85 -66.66 43.15 -4.60
N GLU A 86 -67.64 43.06 -5.51
CA GLU A 86 -69.04 42.98 -5.14
C GLU A 86 -69.27 41.78 -4.22
N ILE A 87 -70.12 41.93 -3.22
CA ILE A 87 -70.44 40.89 -2.23
C ILE A 87 -70.93 39.67 -3.00
N GLY A 88 -70.10 38.63 -3.04
CA GLY A 88 -70.45 37.32 -3.64
C GLY A 88 -71.47 36.59 -2.74
N SER A 89 -72.21 35.69 -3.33
CA SER A 89 -73.19 34.84 -2.64
C SER A 89 -72.51 33.66 -1.89
N ASP A 90 -71.17 33.57 -1.89
CA ASP A 90 -70.44 32.47 -1.29
C ASP A 90 -70.39 32.58 0.23
N ASN A 91 -70.79 31.50 0.90
CA ASN A 91 -70.62 31.36 2.33
C ASN A 91 -69.15 31.01 2.67
N HIS A 92 -68.59 31.76 3.64
CA HIS A 92 -67.19 31.60 4.06
C HIS A 92 -66.99 30.79 5.33
N LEU A 93 -68.03 30.09 5.81
CA LEU A 93 -67.98 29.28 7.05
C LEU A 93 -66.93 28.14 6.94
N ASP A 94 -66.77 27.57 5.73
CA ASP A 94 -65.85 26.44 5.49
C ASP A 94 -64.36 26.87 5.34
N ARG A 95 -64.07 28.13 5.50
CA ARG A 95 -62.70 28.66 5.38
C ARG A 95 -61.92 28.35 6.65
N PRO A 96 -60.70 27.74 6.59
CA PRO A 96 -59.94 27.30 7.74
C PRO A 96 -59.66 28.43 8.75
N GLU A 97 -59.31 29.65 8.24
CA GLU A 97 -59.06 30.84 9.08
C GLU A 97 -60.34 31.29 9.85
N VAL A 98 -61.49 31.18 9.19
CA VAL A 98 -62.80 31.54 9.79
C VAL A 98 -63.22 30.51 10.85
N GLN A 99 -63.14 29.23 10.55
CA GLN A 99 -63.45 28.14 11.48
C GLN A 99 -62.56 28.22 12.75
N THR A 100 -61.24 28.51 12.54
CA THR A 100 -60.34 28.68 13.66
C THR A 100 -60.68 29.90 14.46
N ALA A 101 -61.01 31.05 13.82
CA ALA A 101 -61.41 32.26 14.50
C ALA A 101 -62.72 32.10 15.31
N ILE A 102 -63.70 31.31 14.79
CA ILE A 102 -64.92 30.99 15.53
C ILE A 102 -64.60 30.20 16.80
N SER A 103 -63.68 29.26 16.73
CA SER A 103 -63.40 28.32 17.82
C SER A 103 -62.42 28.85 18.87
N THR A 104 -61.41 29.61 18.44
CA THR A 104 -60.29 30.09 19.29
C THR A 104 -60.17 31.59 19.43
N GLY A 105 -61.03 32.39 18.72
CA GLY A 105 -60.98 33.83 18.68
C GLY A 105 -60.15 34.40 17.52
N GLU A 106 -59.14 33.66 17.05
CA GLU A 106 -58.29 34.09 15.93
C GLU A 106 -57.90 32.89 15.08
N GLY A 107 -57.63 33.10 13.77
CA GLY A 107 -57.20 32.03 12.88
C GLY A 107 -56.44 32.55 11.68
N SER A 108 -55.51 31.78 11.18
CA SER A 108 -54.75 32.06 9.96
C SER A 108 -54.76 30.93 8.98
N SER A 109 -54.69 31.24 7.71
CA SER A 109 -54.44 30.25 6.65
C SER A 109 -53.68 30.87 5.50
N HIS A 110 -53.01 30.03 4.72
CA HIS A 110 -52.48 30.45 3.46
C HIS A 110 -52.94 29.47 2.36
N ARG A 111 -53.36 29.98 1.20
CA ARG A 111 -53.83 29.14 0.09
C ARG A 111 -53.84 29.90 -1.23
N HIS A 112 -53.88 29.11 -2.30
CA HIS A 112 -54.11 29.66 -3.63
C HIS A 112 -55.54 30.20 -3.73
N SER A 113 -55.69 31.51 -3.94
CA SER A 113 -56.98 32.14 -4.05
C SER A 113 -57.61 31.87 -5.44
N ALA A 114 -58.76 31.20 -5.47
CA ALA A 114 -59.48 30.91 -6.70
C ALA A 114 -59.99 32.20 -7.38
N SER A 115 -60.25 33.29 -6.63
CA SER A 115 -60.76 34.55 -7.11
C SER A 115 -59.68 35.47 -7.69
N VAL A 116 -58.43 35.37 -7.25
CA VAL A 116 -57.33 36.28 -7.64
C VAL A 116 -56.21 35.57 -8.40
N GLY A 117 -56.11 34.24 -8.32
CA GLY A 117 -55.13 33.45 -9.06
C GLY A 117 -53.71 33.51 -8.46
N TYR A 118 -53.55 33.95 -7.20
CA TYR A 118 -52.29 34.03 -6.48
C TYR A 118 -52.38 33.34 -5.12
N GLU A 119 -51.24 33.05 -4.54
CA GLU A 119 -51.18 32.66 -3.13
C GLU A 119 -51.50 33.87 -2.28
N THR A 120 -52.42 33.69 -1.30
CA THR A 120 -52.92 34.74 -0.44
C THR A 120 -52.85 34.24 0.98
N PHE A 121 -52.31 35.09 1.85
CA PHE A 121 -52.35 34.90 3.29
C PHE A 121 -53.62 35.49 3.87
N TYR A 122 -54.26 34.80 4.75
CA TYR A 122 -55.49 35.20 5.43
C TYR A 122 -55.28 35.19 6.93
N TYR A 123 -55.81 36.20 7.62
CA TYR A 123 -55.95 36.26 9.04
C TYR A 123 -57.33 36.70 9.44
N ALA A 124 -57.97 36.01 10.37
CA ALA A 124 -59.33 36.30 10.82
C ALA A 124 -59.37 36.41 12.35
N MET A 125 -60.14 37.42 12.88
CA MET A 125 -60.39 37.58 14.28
C MET A 125 -61.91 37.73 14.55
N LYS A 126 -62.37 37.12 15.64
CA LYS A 126 -63.75 37.25 16.07
C LYS A 126 -63.91 38.48 16.92
N ALA A 127 -64.86 39.36 16.56
CA ALA A 127 -65.26 40.56 17.32
C ALA A 127 -66.26 40.21 18.42
N ASP A 128 -66.46 41.10 19.41
CA ASP A 128 -67.35 40.91 20.54
C ASP A 128 -68.83 40.70 20.17
N ASP A 129 -69.30 41.25 19.05
CA ASP A 129 -70.63 41.06 18.49
C ASP A 129 -70.86 39.74 17.75
N GLY A 130 -69.80 38.91 17.68
CA GLY A 130 -69.82 37.60 17.00
C GLY A 130 -69.43 37.67 15.51
N ASN A 131 -69.30 38.83 14.90
CA ASN A 131 -68.81 38.98 13.55
C ASN A 131 -67.31 38.68 13.42
N ILE A 132 -66.87 38.28 12.23
CA ILE A 132 -65.50 37.91 12.00
C ILE A 132 -64.87 38.91 11.02
N ILE A 133 -63.82 39.56 11.48
CA ILE A 133 -63.01 40.47 10.70
C ILE A 133 -61.86 39.69 10.07
N ARG A 134 -61.83 39.61 8.73
CA ARG A 134 -60.78 38.88 7.98
C ARG A 134 -59.98 39.88 7.14
N VAL A 135 -58.66 39.85 7.30
CA VAL A 135 -57.72 40.59 6.44
C VAL A 135 -56.94 39.61 5.58
N SER A 136 -56.71 39.93 4.35
CA SER A 136 -55.87 39.11 3.48
C SER A 136 -54.90 39.97 2.67
N GLN A 137 -53.79 39.34 2.29
CA GLN A 137 -52.71 39.95 1.49
C GLN A 137 -52.27 39.02 0.40
N ASP A 138 -52.18 39.52 -0.82
CA ASP A 138 -51.73 38.79 -2.01
C ASP A 138 -50.21 38.84 -2.15
N VAL A 139 -49.59 37.73 -2.51
CA VAL A 139 -48.12 37.58 -2.67
C VAL A 139 -47.57 38.35 -3.89
N LYS A 140 -48.39 39.10 -4.61
CA LYS A 140 -47.96 39.83 -5.81
C LYS A 140 -46.79 40.80 -5.60
N THR A 141 -46.74 41.44 -4.47
CA THR A 141 -45.73 42.48 -4.14
C THR A 141 -44.35 41.86 -3.89
N GLU A 142 -44.29 40.60 -3.52
CA GLU A 142 -43.04 39.92 -3.18
C GLU A 142 -42.26 39.39 -4.40
N ARG A 143 -42.90 39.24 -5.56
CA ARG A 143 -42.25 38.67 -6.77
C ARG A 143 -40.98 39.41 -7.20
N LEU A 144 -40.94 40.70 -7.02
CA LEU A 144 -39.77 41.57 -7.30
C LEU A 144 -38.64 41.32 -6.28
N LEU A 145 -38.99 41.13 -5.00
CA LEU A 145 -38.05 40.78 -3.94
C LEU A 145 -37.46 39.36 -4.19
N TYR A 146 -38.31 38.40 -4.53
CA TYR A 146 -37.85 37.05 -4.90
C TYR A 146 -36.87 37.04 -6.09
N GLN A 147 -37.17 37.82 -7.13
CA GLN A 147 -36.29 37.95 -8.29
C GLN A 147 -34.92 38.53 -7.93
N ARG A 148 -34.88 39.56 -7.09
CA ARG A 148 -33.60 40.16 -6.59
C ARG A 148 -32.82 39.17 -5.71
N LEU A 149 -33.49 38.44 -4.83
CA LEU A 149 -32.88 37.48 -3.96
C LEU A 149 -32.33 36.28 -4.76
N LEU A 150 -33.05 35.82 -5.80
CA LEU A 150 -32.55 34.78 -6.73
C LEU A 150 -31.29 35.26 -7.45
N LEU A 151 -31.23 36.54 -7.89
CA LEU A 151 -30.05 37.09 -8.54
C LEU A 151 -28.83 37.14 -7.58
N TYR A 152 -29.02 37.59 -6.35
CA TYR A 152 -27.95 37.61 -5.32
C TYR A 152 -27.52 36.15 -4.97
N GLY A 153 -28.46 35.24 -4.84
CA GLY A 153 -28.19 33.82 -4.61
C GLY A 153 -27.39 33.20 -5.77
N ALA A 154 -27.77 33.44 -7.00
CA ALA A 154 -27.06 32.98 -8.19
C ALA A 154 -25.63 33.53 -8.26
N PHE A 155 -25.46 34.85 -7.93
CA PHE A 155 -24.13 35.45 -7.87
C PHE A 155 -23.24 34.80 -6.78
N LEU A 156 -23.80 34.58 -5.58
CA LEU A 156 -23.09 33.90 -4.48
C LEU A 156 -22.68 32.48 -4.88
N ILE A 157 -23.58 31.71 -5.50
CA ILE A 157 -23.31 30.37 -6.00
C ILE A 157 -22.16 30.40 -7.01
N ALA A 158 -22.21 31.32 -7.97
CA ALA A 158 -21.15 31.49 -8.96
C ALA A 158 -19.80 31.83 -8.33
N ALA A 159 -19.79 32.75 -7.33
CA ALA A 159 -18.58 33.12 -6.61
C ALA A 159 -17.97 31.93 -5.84
N VAL A 160 -18.79 31.13 -5.16
CA VAL A 160 -18.35 29.92 -4.44
C VAL A 160 -17.80 28.87 -5.40
N LEU A 161 -18.43 28.67 -6.56
CA LEU A 161 -17.93 27.74 -7.58
C LEU A 161 -16.57 28.18 -8.14
N VAL A 162 -16.38 29.47 -8.41
CA VAL A 162 -15.09 30.00 -8.85
C VAL A 162 -14.04 29.80 -7.77
N LEU A 163 -14.35 30.11 -6.52
CA LEU A 163 -13.44 29.90 -5.39
C LEU A 163 -13.06 28.41 -5.24
N ALA A 164 -14.03 27.50 -5.33
CA ALA A 164 -13.80 26.07 -5.27
C ALA A 164 -12.89 25.59 -6.41
N MET A 165 -13.09 26.13 -7.64
CA MET A 165 -12.25 25.83 -8.79
C MET A 165 -10.80 26.28 -8.60
N VAL A 166 -10.59 27.51 -8.10
CA VAL A 166 -9.27 28.06 -7.82
C VAL A 166 -8.58 27.25 -6.72
N LEU A 167 -9.30 26.91 -5.65
CA LEU A 167 -8.78 26.11 -4.55
C LEU A 167 -8.40 24.69 -5.00
N ALA A 168 -9.25 24.05 -5.80
CA ALA A 168 -8.97 22.74 -6.37
C ALA A 168 -7.74 22.77 -7.26
N HIS A 169 -7.59 23.79 -8.10
CA HIS A 169 -6.39 23.98 -8.93
C HIS A 169 -5.13 24.17 -8.07
N TYR A 170 -5.19 25.02 -7.06
CA TYR A 170 -4.07 25.28 -6.16
C TYR A 170 -3.64 24.04 -5.38
N LEU A 171 -4.59 23.30 -4.79
CA LEU A 171 -4.31 22.07 -4.04
C LEU A 171 -3.74 20.98 -4.95
N THR A 172 -4.31 20.82 -6.14
CA THR A 172 -3.81 19.82 -7.12
C THR A 172 -2.36 20.11 -7.49
N LYS A 173 -2.02 21.36 -7.77
CA LYS A 173 -0.66 21.77 -8.12
C LYS A 173 0.30 21.62 -6.93
N ARG A 174 -0.13 21.97 -5.73
CA ARG A 174 0.73 21.97 -4.53
C ARG A 174 0.95 20.55 -3.97
N ILE A 175 -0.03 19.66 -4.09
CA ILE A 175 0.06 18.31 -3.50
C ILE A 175 0.50 17.27 -4.53
N ILE A 176 -0.11 17.26 -5.70
CA ILE A 176 0.07 16.16 -6.66
C ILE A 176 1.32 16.33 -7.52
N GLU A 177 1.61 17.54 -7.97
CA GLU A 177 2.77 17.78 -8.84
C GLU A 177 4.11 17.40 -8.17
N PRO A 178 4.35 17.72 -6.88
CA PRO A 178 5.54 17.27 -6.18
C PRO A 178 5.64 15.74 -6.02
N ILE A 179 4.51 15.07 -5.77
CA ILE A 179 4.47 13.60 -5.65
C ILE A 179 4.74 12.93 -7.01
N GLU A 180 4.23 13.50 -8.12
CA GLU A 180 4.53 12.99 -9.46
C GLU A 180 6.02 13.14 -9.79
N LYS A 181 6.64 14.29 -9.49
CA LYS A 181 8.06 14.49 -9.68
C LYS A 181 8.92 13.52 -8.86
N MET A 182 8.51 13.24 -7.63
CA MET A 182 9.15 12.22 -6.80
C MET A 182 9.04 10.81 -7.43
N ALA A 183 7.93 10.51 -8.10
CA ALA A 183 7.73 9.22 -8.77
C ALA A 183 8.42 9.11 -10.15
N GLU A 184 8.80 10.22 -10.78
CA GLU A 184 9.52 10.23 -12.07
C GLU A 184 11.01 9.86 -11.91
N ASP A 185 11.63 10.18 -10.78
CA ASP A 185 13.05 9.86 -10.51
C ASP A 185 13.14 8.99 -9.22
N LEU A 186 12.86 7.70 -9.40
CA LEU A 186 12.94 6.72 -8.32
C LEU A 186 14.38 6.44 -7.87
N ASP A 187 15.36 6.76 -8.70
CA ASP A 187 16.78 6.53 -8.38
C ASP A 187 17.33 7.57 -7.39
N ASN A 188 16.71 8.75 -7.33
CA ASN A 188 17.10 9.84 -6.44
C ASN A 188 15.91 10.31 -5.58
N ILE A 189 15.00 9.40 -5.25
CA ILE A 189 13.73 9.71 -4.58
C ILE A 189 13.91 10.45 -3.25
N GLU A 190 14.96 10.16 -2.48
CA GLU A 190 15.27 10.81 -1.20
C GLU A 190 15.68 12.28 -1.36
N ASN A 191 16.27 12.66 -2.49
CA ASN A 191 16.72 14.03 -2.74
C ASN A 191 15.53 14.99 -2.97
N TYR A 192 14.34 14.46 -3.24
CA TYR A 192 13.15 15.26 -3.51
C TYR A 192 11.93 14.74 -2.78
N VAL A 193 11.97 14.85 -1.46
CA VAL A 193 10.82 14.50 -0.59
C VAL A 193 10.03 15.78 -0.26
N PRO A 194 8.88 16.01 -0.91
CA PRO A 194 8.15 17.28 -0.75
C PRO A 194 7.47 17.43 0.62
N TYR A 195 7.22 16.32 1.31
CA TYR A 195 6.54 16.27 2.60
C TYR A 195 7.25 15.31 3.54
N PRO A 196 7.52 15.72 4.81
CA PRO A 196 8.19 14.86 5.80
C PRO A 196 7.51 13.51 6.01
N GLU A 197 6.20 13.45 5.86
CA GLU A 197 5.39 12.25 6.02
C GLU A 197 5.68 11.18 4.95
N LEU A 198 6.26 11.60 3.81
CA LEU A 198 6.65 10.70 2.73
C LEU A 198 8.10 10.18 2.86
N ALA A 199 8.89 10.70 3.81
CA ALA A 199 10.27 10.30 4.00
C ALA A 199 10.44 8.78 4.27
N PRO A 200 9.64 8.12 5.12
CA PRO A 200 9.75 6.67 5.32
C PRO A 200 9.48 5.87 4.04
N PHE A 201 8.52 6.34 3.23
CA PHE A 201 8.21 5.71 1.94
C PHE A 201 9.35 5.90 0.93
N ALA A 202 9.89 7.11 0.83
CA ALA A 202 11.03 7.41 -0.05
C ALA A 202 12.24 6.53 0.30
N HIS A 203 12.55 6.41 1.60
CA HIS A 203 13.64 5.55 2.09
C HIS A 203 13.42 4.06 1.76
N ALA A 204 12.19 3.55 1.96
CA ALA A 204 11.86 2.17 1.63
C ALA A 204 12.01 1.88 0.12
N VAL A 205 11.56 2.80 -0.75
CA VAL A 205 11.71 2.68 -2.21
C VAL A 205 13.18 2.75 -2.62
N GLN A 206 13.96 3.69 -2.05
CA GLN A 206 15.39 3.82 -2.32
C GLN A 206 16.12 2.52 -1.97
N THR A 207 15.90 1.99 -0.75
CA THR A 207 16.51 0.74 -0.29
C THR A 207 16.15 -0.43 -1.22
N ALA A 208 14.88 -0.54 -1.61
CA ALA A 208 14.44 -1.59 -2.54
C ALA A 208 15.10 -1.48 -3.92
N GLN A 209 15.29 -0.25 -4.43
CA GLN A 209 15.98 0.00 -5.70
C GLN A 209 17.47 -0.35 -5.64
N GLU A 210 18.15 0.05 -4.57
CA GLU A 210 19.57 -0.28 -4.35
C GLU A 210 19.76 -1.79 -4.27
N GLN A 211 18.90 -2.48 -3.54
CA GLN A 211 18.93 -3.93 -3.41
C GLN A 211 18.67 -4.62 -4.76
N LYS A 212 17.72 -4.10 -5.57
CA LYS A 212 17.45 -4.59 -6.91
C LYS A 212 18.66 -4.43 -7.83
N LYS A 213 19.30 -3.23 -7.83
CA LYS A 213 20.52 -2.97 -8.64
C LYS A 213 21.65 -3.91 -8.23
N ALA A 214 21.89 -4.08 -6.92
CA ALA A 214 22.91 -4.99 -6.42
C ALA A 214 22.65 -6.44 -6.87
N ASN A 215 21.41 -6.91 -6.80
CA ASN A 215 21.02 -8.25 -7.26
C ASN A 215 21.21 -8.41 -8.78
N GLU A 216 20.84 -7.38 -9.59
CA GLU A 216 21.05 -7.39 -11.04
C GLU A 216 22.52 -7.43 -11.41
N GLU A 217 23.36 -6.69 -10.69
CA GLU A 217 24.80 -6.65 -10.89
C GLU A 217 25.45 -8.01 -10.54
N GLN A 218 25.11 -8.60 -9.40
CA GLN A 218 25.52 -9.94 -9.02
C GLN A 218 25.11 -11.00 -10.06
N ARG A 219 23.89 -10.90 -10.59
CA ARG A 219 23.42 -11.82 -11.63
C ARG A 219 24.19 -11.66 -12.95
N ARG A 220 24.53 -10.42 -13.34
CA ARG A 220 25.35 -10.17 -14.54
C ARG A 220 26.75 -10.75 -14.37
N GLU A 221 27.38 -10.49 -13.21
CA GLU A 221 28.71 -11.01 -12.89
C GLU A 221 28.72 -12.53 -12.86
N PHE A 222 27.70 -13.15 -12.22
CA PHE A 222 27.55 -14.61 -12.23
C PHE A 222 27.47 -15.17 -13.64
N THR A 223 26.61 -14.60 -14.52
CA THR A 223 26.47 -15.06 -15.91
C THR A 223 27.76 -14.93 -16.71
N ALA A 224 28.49 -13.84 -16.52
CA ALA A 224 29.78 -13.61 -17.17
C ALA A 224 30.83 -14.64 -16.70
N ASN A 225 30.91 -14.88 -15.39
CA ASN A 225 31.84 -15.84 -14.79
C ASN A 225 31.53 -17.28 -15.23
N VAL A 226 30.25 -17.71 -15.23
CA VAL A 226 29.81 -19.00 -15.77
C VAL A 226 30.29 -19.18 -17.22
N SER A 227 30.04 -18.18 -18.06
CA SER A 227 30.43 -18.24 -19.48
C SER A 227 31.94 -18.40 -19.65
N HIS A 228 32.72 -17.68 -18.83
CA HIS A 228 34.17 -17.74 -18.88
C HIS A 228 34.71 -19.09 -18.37
N GLU A 229 34.22 -19.58 -17.24
CA GLU A 229 34.66 -20.84 -16.63
C GLU A 229 34.25 -22.08 -17.44
N LEU A 230 33.16 -22.02 -18.23
CA LEU A 230 32.75 -23.06 -19.18
C LEU A 230 33.59 -23.01 -20.46
N LYS A 231 33.95 -21.81 -20.96
CA LYS A 231 34.68 -21.69 -22.23
C LYS A 231 36.12 -22.20 -22.15
N THR A 232 36.79 -21.99 -21.02
CA THR A 232 38.22 -22.36 -20.85
C THR A 232 38.47 -23.85 -21.00
N PRO A 233 37.80 -24.77 -20.24
CA PRO A 233 38.00 -26.22 -20.39
C PRO A 233 37.55 -26.71 -21.75
N LEU A 234 36.45 -26.18 -22.32
CA LEU A 234 35.96 -26.53 -23.64
C LEU A 234 37.00 -26.24 -24.73
N THR A 235 37.65 -25.07 -24.65
CA THR A 235 38.73 -24.69 -25.57
C THR A 235 39.93 -25.66 -25.45
N SER A 236 40.27 -26.08 -24.22
CA SER A 236 41.34 -27.05 -23.98
C SER A 236 41.00 -28.43 -24.56
N ILE A 237 39.76 -28.92 -24.34
CA ILE A 237 39.25 -30.17 -24.91
C ILE A 237 39.35 -30.14 -26.43
N MET A 238 38.81 -29.06 -27.06
CA MET A 238 38.88 -28.89 -28.51
C MET A 238 40.33 -28.87 -29.02
N GLY A 239 41.20 -28.12 -28.37
CA GLY A 239 42.61 -28.04 -28.78
C GLY A 239 43.35 -29.37 -28.68
N TYR A 240 43.16 -30.10 -27.59
CA TYR A 240 43.78 -31.45 -27.46
C TYR A 240 43.19 -32.43 -28.47
N SER A 241 41.90 -32.41 -28.75
CA SER A 241 41.24 -33.23 -29.75
C SER A 241 41.76 -32.94 -31.18
N GLU A 242 41.86 -31.63 -31.54
CA GLU A 242 42.40 -31.17 -32.83
C GLU A 242 43.86 -31.60 -33.04
N MET A 243 44.69 -31.53 -31.98
CA MET A 243 46.10 -31.98 -32.06
C MET A 243 46.19 -33.50 -32.28
N ILE A 244 45.31 -34.31 -31.73
CA ILE A 244 45.24 -35.73 -31.99
C ILE A 244 44.74 -36.00 -33.42
N GLU A 245 43.67 -35.33 -33.85
CA GLU A 245 43.07 -35.51 -35.18
C GLU A 245 44.03 -35.15 -36.32
N THR A 246 44.76 -34.05 -36.16
CA THR A 246 45.74 -33.57 -37.18
C THR A 246 47.08 -34.31 -37.17
N GLY A 247 47.27 -35.28 -36.28
CA GLY A 247 48.51 -36.06 -36.17
C GLY A 247 49.70 -35.24 -35.61
N LEU A 248 49.44 -34.14 -34.96
CA LEU A 248 50.49 -33.32 -34.31
C LEU A 248 51.00 -33.98 -33.03
N VAL A 249 50.25 -34.93 -32.47
CA VAL A 249 50.59 -35.70 -31.28
C VAL A 249 51.23 -37.02 -31.71
N LYS A 250 52.38 -37.37 -31.14
CA LYS A 250 52.98 -38.66 -31.37
C LYS A 250 52.08 -39.81 -30.85
N GLU A 251 52.15 -40.93 -31.51
CA GLU A 251 51.30 -42.12 -31.20
C GLU A 251 51.41 -42.56 -29.72
N GLU A 252 52.61 -42.46 -29.13
CA GLU A 252 52.91 -42.71 -27.71
C GLU A 252 52.27 -41.74 -26.75
N ASP A 253 52.01 -40.49 -27.17
CA ASP A 253 51.44 -39.40 -26.35
C ASP A 253 49.89 -39.30 -26.45
N VAL A 254 49.25 -39.96 -27.42
CA VAL A 254 47.78 -39.91 -27.63
C VAL A 254 47.04 -40.27 -26.37
N LYS A 255 47.52 -41.25 -25.60
CA LYS A 255 46.91 -41.68 -24.34
C LYS A 255 46.96 -40.57 -23.27
N ILE A 256 48.04 -39.78 -23.25
CA ILE A 256 48.20 -38.64 -22.33
C ILE A 256 47.23 -37.50 -22.66
N PHE A 257 47.09 -37.20 -23.97
CA PHE A 257 46.16 -36.17 -24.43
C PHE A 257 44.69 -36.59 -24.21
N ALA A 258 44.36 -37.86 -24.48
CA ALA A 258 43.05 -38.43 -24.18
C ALA A 258 42.70 -38.33 -22.66
N ALA A 259 43.67 -38.60 -21.79
CA ALA A 259 43.49 -38.46 -20.34
C ALA A 259 43.26 -36.98 -19.94
N LYS A 260 43.95 -36.02 -20.58
CA LYS A 260 43.71 -34.58 -20.35
C LYS A 260 42.32 -34.18 -20.80
N ILE A 261 41.86 -34.65 -21.97
CA ILE A 261 40.47 -34.41 -22.43
C ILE A 261 39.46 -34.93 -21.42
N HIS A 262 39.67 -36.15 -20.93
CA HIS A 262 38.79 -36.78 -19.94
C HIS A 262 38.73 -35.94 -18.63
N THR A 263 39.88 -35.55 -18.10
CA THR A 263 39.97 -34.72 -16.88
C THR A 263 39.24 -33.37 -17.02
N GLU A 264 39.41 -32.68 -18.18
CA GLU A 264 38.72 -31.42 -18.41
C GLU A 264 37.20 -31.59 -18.60
N ALA A 265 36.77 -32.72 -19.20
CA ALA A 265 35.34 -33.05 -19.33
C ALA A 265 34.70 -33.36 -17.97
N GLU A 266 35.36 -34.14 -17.11
CA GLU A 266 34.90 -34.39 -15.74
C GLU A 266 34.76 -33.10 -14.95
N ARG A 267 35.78 -32.21 -15.04
CA ARG A 267 35.75 -30.91 -14.39
C ARG A 267 34.58 -30.07 -14.88
N GLN A 268 34.26 -30.10 -16.17
CA GLN A 268 33.14 -29.37 -16.73
C GLN A 268 31.79 -29.91 -16.25
N LEU A 269 31.63 -31.22 -16.11
CA LEU A 269 30.44 -31.85 -15.54
C LEU A 269 30.23 -31.44 -14.08
N HIS A 270 31.29 -31.42 -13.27
CA HIS A 270 31.20 -30.92 -11.88
C HIS A 270 30.76 -29.46 -11.82
N LEU A 271 31.35 -28.59 -12.66
CA LEU A 271 30.98 -27.16 -12.72
C LEU A 271 29.51 -27.01 -13.10
N ILE A 272 29.01 -27.77 -14.08
CA ILE A 272 27.58 -27.73 -14.46
C ILE A 272 26.70 -28.19 -13.30
N GLY A 273 27.07 -29.23 -12.58
CA GLY A 273 26.37 -29.70 -11.38
C GLY A 273 26.27 -28.64 -10.32
N ASP A 274 27.40 -27.98 -9.97
CA ASP A 274 27.45 -26.91 -9.00
C ASP A 274 26.57 -25.71 -9.40
N ILE A 275 26.51 -25.35 -10.71
CA ILE A 275 25.68 -24.27 -11.24
C ILE A 275 24.18 -24.59 -11.10
N ILE A 276 23.78 -25.81 -11.50
CA ILE A 276 22.37 -26.26 -11.41
C ILE A 276 21.93 -26.22 -9.96
N GLN A 277 22.70 -26.73 -9.05
CA GLN A 277 22.42 -26.82 -7.66
C GLN A 277 22.35 -25.42 -7.02
N LEU A 278 23.30 -24.53 -7.33
CA LEU A 278 23.25 -23.16 -6.85
C LEU A 278 21.98 -22.43 -7.35
N SER A 279 21.53 -22.75 -8.58
CA SER A 279 20.28 -22.22 -9.14
C SER A 279 19.05 -22.76 -8.40
N GLU A 280 19.06 -24.02 -7.97
CA GLU A 280 17.98 -24.61 -7.17
C GLU A 280 17.95 -24.04 -5.74
N LEU A 281 19.11 -23.75 -5.16
CA LEU A 281 19.23 -23.12 -3.84
C LEU A 281 18.83 -21.65 -3.82
N ASP A 282 18.87 -20.94 -4.96
CA ASP A 282 18.40 -19.56 -5.09
C ASP A 282 16.86 -19.42 -5.04
N VAL A 283 16.13 -20.53 -5.21
CA VAL A 283 14.67 -20.56 -5.06
C VAL A 283 14.35 -20.90 -3.61
N GLU A 284 13.49 -20.09 -2.95
CA GLU A 284 12.99 -20.41 -1.61
C GLU A 284 12.36 -21.80 -1.61
N GLN A 285 13.07 -22.79 -1.07
CA GLN A 285 12.50 -24.11 -0.88
C GLN A 285 11.62 -24.11 0.37
N SER A 286 10.43 -24.67 0.23
CA SER A 286 9.57 -24.89 1.39
C SER A 286 10.26 -25.81 2.39
N LYS A 287 10.16 -25.52 3.69
CA LYS A 287 10.72 -26.37 4.78
C LYS A 287 10.03 -27.74 4.90
N GLU A 288 9.17 -28.11 3.94
CA GLU A 288 8.42 -29.38 3.93
C GLU A 288 9.29 -30.63 3.95
N ASN A 289 10.56 -30.52 3.55
CA ASN A 289 11.52 -31.64 3.51
C ASN A 289 12.50 -31.64 4.69
N PHE A 290 12.27 -30.85 5.74
CA PHE A 290 13.13 -30.83 6.90
C PHE A 290 12.78 -31.99 7.82
N VAL A 291 13.82 -32.73 8.23
CA VAL A 291 13.75 -33.87 9.15
C VAL A 291 14.82 -33.71 10.24
N SER A 292 14.66 -34.43 11.33
CA SER A 292 15.72 -34.50 12.35
C SER A 292 16.90 -35.30 11.83
N VAL A 293 18.07 -34.71 11.73
CA VAL A 293 19.30 -35.27 11.17
C VAL A 293 20.40 -35.30 12.21
N ASP A 294 20.95 -36.51 12.46
CA ASP A 294 22.13 -36.70 13.30
C ASP A 294 23.39 -36.26 12.54
N LEU A 295 24.01 -35.16 12.97
CA LEU A 295 25.18 -34.60 12.30
C LEU A 295 26.44 -35.49 12.44
N TYR A 296 26.55 -36.27 13.53
CA TYR A 296 27.72 -37.17 13.71
C TYR A 296 27.64 -38.34 12.70
N THR A 297 26.49 -38.99 12.60
CA THR A 297 26.26 -40.05 11.63
C THR A 297 26.46 -39.57 10.17
N LEU A 298 26.00 -38.32 9.90
CA LEU A 298 26.18 -37.68 8.59
C LEU A 298 27.68 -37.42 8.31
N ALA A 299 28.44 -36.90 9.30
CA ALA A 299 29.88 -36.69 9.16
C ALA A 299 30.65 -37.99 8.89
N GLU A 300 30.30 -39.10 9.57
CA GLU A 300 30.90 -40.41 9.30
C GLU A 300 30.67 -40.89 7.85
N SER A 301 29.45 -40.71 7.33
CA SER A 301 29.10 -41.03 5.94
C SER A 301 29.94 -40.24 4.93
N VAL A 302 30.13 -38.93 5.19
CA VAL A 302 30.97 -38.07 4.35
C VAL A 302 32.44 -38.45 4.41
N ILE A 303 32.97 -38.82 5.58
CA ILE A 303 34.34 -39.30 5.74
C ILE A 303 34.56 -40.60 4.93
N GLU A 304 33.63 -41.56 5.00
CA GLU A 304 33.71 -42.80 4.22
C GLU A 304 33.76 -42.48 2.72
N TYR A 305 32.89 -41.59 2.24
CA TYR A 305 32.83 -41.17 0.84
C TYR A 305 34.12 -40.48 0.37
N LEU A 306 34.70 -39.58 1.22
CA LEU A 306 35.91 -38.82 0.87
C LEU A 306 37.22 -39.58 1.16
N SER A 307 37.18 -40.76 1.74
CA SER A 307 38.37 -41.56 2.14
C SER A 307 39.38 -41.79 1.02
N PHE A 308 38.88 -42.11 -0.20
CA PHE A 308 39.75 -42.29 -1.36
C PHE A 308 40.42 -40.99 -1.83
N ALA A 309 39.66 -39.87 -1.82
CA ALA A 309 40.18 -38.56 -2.15
C ALA A 309 41.25 -38.12 -1.14
N ALA A 310 40.98 -38.27 0.15
CA ALA A 310 41.93 -37.96 1.22
C ALA A 310 43.23 -38.81 1.10
N GLN A 311 43.12 -40.10 0.77
CA GLN A 311 44.29 -40.94 0.53
C GLN A 311 45.12 -40.44 -0.64
N LYS A 312 44.50 -40.02 -1.74
CA LYS A 312 45.18 -39.45 -2.92
C LYS A 312 45.98 -38.18 -2.55
N TYR A 313 45.45 -37.34 -1.70
CA TYR A 313 46.11 -36.11 -1.21
C TYR A 313 47.00 -36.33 0.02
N GLN A 314 47.08 -37.56 0.52
CA GLN A 314 47.84 -37.95 1.73
C GLN A 314 47.37 -37.20 2.97
N VAL A 315 46.06 -36.99 3.15
CA VAL A 315 45.44 -36.30 4.25
C VAL A 315 44.67 -37.30 5.12
N SER A 316 44.77 -37.20 6.44
CA SER A 316 43.99 -38.01 7.38
C SER A 316 42.63 -37.35 7.68
N LEU A 317 41.55 -38.15 7.66
CA LEU A 317 40.21 -37.68 8.03
C LEU A 317 39.78 -38.26 9.37
N SER A 318 39.11 -37.48 10.18
CA SER A 318 38.54 -37.95 11.48
C SER A 318 37.25 -37.17 11.81
N ALA A 319 36.31 -37.81 12.50
CA ALA A 319 35.21 -37.17 13.19
C ALA A 319 35.37 -37.31 14.71
N ASP A 320 34.91 -36.33 15.45
CA ASP A 320 34.91 -36.31 16.91
C ASP A 320 33.69 -35.47 17.41
N GLY A 321 33.11 -35.87 18.52
CA GLY A 321 32.03 -35.11 19.13
C GLY A 321 30.84 -35.97 19.56
N GLU A 322 29.69 -35.33 19.64
CA GLU A 322 28.46 -35.91 20.16
C GLU A 322 27.43 -36.15 19.03
N HIS A 323 26.57 -37.15 19.24
CA HIS A 323 25.40 -37.39 18.39
C HIS A 323 24.35 -36.30 18.64
N LEU A 324 24.41 -35.21 17.89
CA LEU A 324 23.50 -34.08 18.01
C LEU A 324 22.60 -33.99 16.78
N GLN A 325 21.31 -33.77 17.04
CA GLN A 325 20.29 -33.65 16.01
C GLN A 325 20.13 -32.17 15.59
N VAL A 326 19.83 -31.94 14.33
CA VAL A 326 19.39 -30.65 13.79
C VAL A 326 18.21 -30.87 12.85
N LEU A 327 17.26 -29.96 12.84
CA LEU A 327 16.15 -29.97 11.91
C LEU A 327 16.65 -29.43 10.56
N GLY A 328 16.61 -30.25 9.50
CA GLY A 328 17.13 -29.83 8.21
C GLY A 328 16.85 -30.81 7.06
N ASN A 329 17.22 -30.40 5.87
CA ASN A 329 17.23 -31.28 4.70
C ASN A 329 18.52 -32.11 4.71
N LYS A 330 18.38 -33.42 4.87
CA LYS A 330 19.51 -34.34 4.99
C LYS A 330 20.48 -34.21 3.82
N ASN A 331 20.00 -34.17 2.58
CA ASN A 331 20.85 -34.11 1.40
C ASN A 331 21.65 -32.79 1.34
N LEU A 332 21.04 -31.67 1.69
CA LEU A 332 21.71 -30.38 1.73
C LEU A 332 22.76 -30.32 2.87
N LEU A 333 22.44 -30.88 4.04
CA LEU A 333 23.40 -30.97 5.15
C LEU A 333 24.60 -31.87 4.81
N GLU A 334 24.36 -33.02 4.15
CA GLU A 334 25.42 -33.89 3.66
C GLU A 334 26.33 -33.14 2.70
N GLU A 335 25.78 -32.39 1.80
CA GLU A 335 26.52 -31.60 0.83
C GLU A 335 27.29 -30.44 1.47
N LEU A 336 26.71 -29.76 2.47
CA LEU A 336 27.42 -28.73 3.25
C LEU A 336 28.71 -29.33 3.86
N VAL A 337 28.59 -30.48 4.54
CA VAL A 337 29.74 -31.15 5.14
C VAL A 337 30.72 -31.65 4.07
N TYR A 338 30.22 -32.22 2.96
CA TYR A 338 31.04 -32.63 1.84
C TYR A 338 31.89 -31.49 1.27
N ASN A 339 31.25 -30.32 0.97
CA ASN A 339 31.96 -29.18 0.40
C ASN A 339 33.02 -28.59 1.36
N LEU A 340 32.73 -28.56 2.65
CA LEU A 340 33.71 -28.13 3.67
C LEU A 340 34.90 -29.10 3.70
N CYS A 341 34.67 -30.43 3.73
CA CYS A 341 35.72 -31.42 3.81
C CYS A 341 36.53 -31.53 2.52
N ASP A 342 35.88 -31.47 1.34
CA ASP A 342 36.58 -31.52 0.04
C ASP A 342 37.53 -30.29 -0.08
N ASN A 343 37.08 -29.09 0.33
CA ASN A 343 37.96 -27.95 0.37
C ASN A 343 39.11 -28.10 1.36
N ALA A 344 38.86 -28.61 2.55
CA ALA A 344 39.90 -28.88 3.56
C ALA A 344 40.94 -29.93 3.09
N ILE A 345 40.53 -30.93 2.30
CA ILE A 345 41.43 -31.90 1.73
C ILE A 345 42.28 -31.30 0.59
N ARG A 346 41.65 -30.59 -0.35
CA ARG A 346 42.28 -30.00 -1.55
C ARG A 346 43.33 -28.95 -1.23
N TYR A 347 43.06 -28.16 -0.22
CA TYR A 347 43.94 -27.05 0.23
C TYR A 347 44.84 -27.43 1.40
N ASN A 348 44.94 -28.73 1.67
CA ASN A 348 45.85 -29.25 2.69
C ASN A 348 47.27 -29.50 2.15
N LYS A 349 48.19 -29.80 3.06
CA LYS A 349 49.55 -30.26 2.79
C LYS A 349 49.62 -31.79 2.86
N PRO A 350 50.53 -32.46 2.12
CA PRO A 350 50.77 -33.90 2.27
C PRO A 350 51.15 -34.26 3.69
N GLY A 351 50.51 -35.23 4.31
CA GLY A 351 50.68 -35.66 5.70
C GLY A 351 49.86 -34.85 6.70
N GLY A 352 49.00 -33.91 6.18
CA GLY A 352 48.10 -33.14 7.01
C GLY A 352 46.86 -33.88 7.49
N TRP A 353 45.99 -33.16 8.18
CA TRP A 353 44.76 -33.72 8.73
C TRP A 353 43.56 -32.82 8.49
N VAL A 354 42.35 -33.43 8.43
CA VAL A 354 41.05 -32.76 8.48
C VAL A 354 40.21 -33.41 9.57
N LYS A 355 39.63 -32.58 10.43
CA LYS A 355 38.81 -33.02 11.54
C LYS A 355 37.46 -32.38 11.51
N ILE A 356 36.38 -33.19 11.56
CA ILE A 356 35.01 -32.74 11.76
C ILE A 356 34.72 -32.85 13.25
N SER A 357 34.22 -31.78 13.86
CA SER A 357 33.85 -31.74 15.26
C SER A 357 32.40 -31.30 15.44
N ILE A 358 31.60 -32.12 16.17
CA ILE A 358 30.19 -31.83 16.46
C ILE A 358 30.04 -31.61 17.98
N TYR A 359 29.52 -30.47 18.38
CA TYR A 359 29.44 -30.11 19.79
C TYR A 359 28.34 -29.11 20.09
N LYS A 360 27.95 -28.96 21.36
CA LYS A 360 27.02 -27.95 21.80
C LYS A 360 27.70 -26.59 21.93
N HIS A 361 27.18 -25.56 21.28
CA HIS A 361 27.56 -24.17 21.41
C HIS A 361 26.47 -23.43 22.20
N GLY A 362 26.51 -23.51 23.54
CA GLY A 362 25.37 -23.14 24.39
C GLY A 362 24.19 -24.08 24.18
N GLU A 363 23.03 -23.58 23.85
CA GLU A 363 21.85 -24.37 23.51
C GLU A 363 21.77 -24.79 22.02
N ARG A 364 22.73 -24.34 21.21
CA ARG A 364 22.76 -24.60 19.76
C ARG A 364 23.67 -25.74 19.42
N THR A 365 23.45 -26.40 18.30
CA THR A 365 24.34 -27.41 17.75
C THR A 365 25.31 -26.76 16.78
N ALA A 366 26.59 -27.07 16.91
CA ALA A 366 27.69 -26.61 16.07
C ALA A 366 28.36 -27.77 15.37
N LEU A 367 28.70 -27.58 14.09
CA LEU A 367 29.58 -28.44 13.31
C LEU A 367 30.77 -27.61 12.84
N ALA A 368 31.97 -28.06 13.12
CA ALA A 368 33.21 -27.40 12.71
C ALA A 368 34.07 -28.35 11.89
N VAL A 369 34.54 -27.89 10.71
CA VAL A 369 35.56 -28.56 9.92
C VAL A 369 36.87 -27.81 10.07
N SER A 370 37.90 -28.48 10.57
CA SER A 370 39.23 -27.93 10.82
C SER A 370 40.29 -28.68 10.02
N ASP A 371 41.25 -27.95 9.49
CA ASP A 371 42.39 -28.46 8.76
C ASP A 371 43.70 -27.79 9.21
N ASP A 372 44.86 -28.40 8.91
CA ASP A 372 46.19 -27.85 9.11
C ASP A 372 46.85 -27.43 7.76
N GLY A 373 46.03 -27.07 6.78
CA GLY A 373 46.46 -26.69 5.42
C GLY A 373 47.09 -25.29 5.32
N ILE A 374 46.98 -24.71 4.10
CA ILE A 374 47.63 -23.44 3.73
C ILE A 374 47.02 -22.21 4.42
N GLY A 375 45.83 -22.35 5.01
CA GLY A 375 45.11 -21.24 5.62
C GLY A 375 44.67 -20.15 4.65
N ILE A 376 43.97 -19.14 5.19
CA ILE A 376 43.33 -18.06 4.43
C ILE A 376 43.72 -16.72 5.04
N SER A 377 44.14 -15.76 4.21
CA SER A 377 44.47 -14.43 4.67
C SER A 377 43.24 -13.69 5.24
N PRO A 378 43.35 -12.79 6.23
CA PRO A 378 42.23 -12.05 6.76
C PRO A 378 41.47 -11.23 5.72
N GLN A 379 42.14 -10.78 4.65
CA GLN A 379 41.52 -10.00 3.57
C GLN A 379 40.61 -10.86 2.70
N ASP A 380 40.91 -12.15 2.58
CA ASP A 380 40.17 -13.08 1.70
C ASP A 380 39.01 -13.76 2.46
N GLN A 381 39.05 -13.88 3.81
CA GLN A 381 38.05 -14.59 4.61
C GLN A 381 36.61 -14.12 4.41
N ALA A 382 36.40 -12.84 4.19
CA ALA A 382 35.05 -12.33 3.89
C ALA A 382 34.55 -12.70 2.48
N ARG A 383 35.49 -12.97 1.57
CA ARG A 383 35.22 -13.17 0.14
C ARG A 383 35.15 -14.63 -0.30
N ILE A 384 35.70 -15.56 0.50
CA ILE A 384 35.72 -16.98 0.12
C ILE A 384 34.34 -17.60 -0.13
N PHE A 385 33.25 -16.94 0.34
CA PHE A 385 31.86 -17.35 0.10
C PHE A 385 31.22 -16.66 -1.12
N GLU A 386 31.96 -15.76 -1.81
CA GLU A 386 31.53 -15.19 -3.08
C GLU A 386 31.60 -16.25 -4.19
N ARG A 387 30.64 -16.23 -5.11
CA ARG A 387 30.58 -17.16 -6.25
C ARG A 387 31.81 -16.96 -7.15
N PHE A 388 32.49 -18.06 -7.53
CA PHE A 388 33.72 -18.09 -8.36
C PHE A 388 34.94 -17.41 -7.73
N TYR A 389 34.86 -17.02 -6.44
CA TYR A 389 36.00 -16.42 -5.78
C TYR A 389 37.08 -17.47 -5.48
N ARG A 390 38.33 -17.11 -5.72
CA ARG A 390 39.50 -17.98 -5.49
C ARG A 390 40.69 -17.09 -5.11
N VAL A 391 41.37 -17.41 -4.03
CA VAL A 391 42.52 -16.66 -3.51
C VAL A 391 43.69 -16.68 -4.51
N ASP A 392 43.94 -17.80 -5.18
CA ASP A 392 44.98 -17.93 -6.22
C ASP A 392 44.44 -18.67 -7.45
N LYS A 393 44.23 -17.92 -8.56
CA LYS A 393 43.74 -18.46 -9.82
C LYS A 393 44.72 -19.41 -10.54
N SER A 394 46.03 -19.33 -10.24
CA SER A 394 47.04 -20.17 -10.88
C SER A 394 47.17 -21.55 -10.25
N ARG A 395 47.29 -21.61 -8.94
CA ARG A 395 47.39 -22.87 -8.16
C ARG A 395 46.10 -23.68 -8.20
N SER A 396 44.99 -23.02 -8.25
CA SER A 396 43.70 -23.67 -8.20
C SER A 396 43.24 -24.28 -9.52
N ARG A 397 43.96 -24.08 -10.65
CA ARG A 397 43.77 -24.85 -11.89
C ARG A 397 44.25 -26.30 -11.71
N ASP A 398 45.31 -26.49 -10.97
CA ASP A 398 45.89 -27.84 -10.71
C ASP A 398 45.06 -28.63 -9.67
N THR A 399 44.38 -27.93 -8.74
CA THR A 399 43.53 -28.55 -7.74
C THR A 399 42.08 -28.79 -8.16
N GLY A 400 41.65 -28.25 -9.32
CA GLY A 400 40.35 -28.54 -9.94
C GLY A 400 39.12 -27.87 -9.26
N GLY A 401 39.29 -26.91 -8.37
CA GLY A 401 38.18 -26.29 -7.68
C GLY A 401 37.37 -25.36 -8.61
N THR A 402 36.03 -25.35 -8.47
CA THR A 402 35.11 -24.51 -9.24
C THR A 402 34.94 -23.09 -8.66
N GLY A 403 35.26 -22.88 -7.37
CA GLY A 403 34.99 -21.66 -6.64
C GLY A 403 33.51 -21.48 -6.28
N LEU A 404 32.71 -22.54 -6.38
CA LEU A 404 31.29 -22.54 -6.03
C LEU A 404 30.98 -23.27 -4.71
N GLY A 405 31.83 -24.23 -4.29
CA GLY A 405 31.55 -25.08 -3.12
C GLY A 405 31.27 -24.29 -1.82
N LEU A 406 32.08 -23.25 -1.48
CA LEU A 406 31.82 -22.44 -0.29
C LEU A 406 30.60 -21.50 -0.47
N ALA A 407 30.28 -21.09 -1.70
CA ALA A 407 29.04 -20.35 -1.97
C ALA A 407 27.83 -21.26 -1.75
N ILE A 408 27.89 -22.53 -2.14
CA ILE A 408 26.88 -23.56 -1.85
C ILE A 408 26.72 -23.74 -0.35
N VAL A 409 27.83 -23.90 0.41
CA VAL A 409 27.81 -23.98 1.87
C VAL A 409 27.07 -22.78 2.49
N LYS A 410 27.33 -21.54 2.02
CA LYS A 410 26.66 -20.34 2.50
C LYS A 410 25.17 -20.38 2.23
N HIS A 411 24.73 -20.79 1.04
CA HIS A 411 23.30 -20.89 0.70
C HIS A 411 22.59 -21.96 1.53
N ILE A 412 23.23 -23.13 1.72
CA ILE A 412 22.67 -24.18 2.58
C ILE A 412 22.54 -23.71 4.01
N ALA A 413 23.57 -23.05 4.55
CA ALA A 413 23.52 -22.50 5.92
C ALA A 413 22.42 -21.46 6.08
N LEU A 414 22.21 -20.56 5.10
CA LEU A 414 21.13 -19.60 5.09
C LEU A 414 19.73 -20.25 5.08
N GLN A 415 19.52 -21.31 4.30
CA GLN A 415 18.26 -22.05 4.29
C GLN A 415 17.97 -22.75 5.63
N HIS A 416 19.02 -23.16 6.35
CA HIS A 416 18.91 -23.77 7.69
C HIS A 416 18.99 -22.73 8.84
N GLU A 417 18.91 -21.43 8.55
CA GLU A 417 19.04 -20.34 9.54
C GLU A 417 20.32 -20.47 10.40
N ALA A 418 21.37 -21.10 9.83
CA ALA A 418 22.64 -21.31 10.49
C ALA A 418 23.62 -20.15 10.26
N GLN A 419 24.51 -19.96 11.22
CA GLN A 419 25.58 -18.93 11.17
C GLN A 419 26.92 -19.59 10.85
N ILE A 420 27.71 -18.97 9.98
CA ILE A 420 29.04 -19.46 9.61
C ILE A 420 30.11 -18.56 10.20
N PHE A 421 31.10 -19.17 10.84
CA PHE A 421 32.29 -18.50 11.36
C PHE A 421 33.55 -19.09 10.75
N VAL A 422 34.53 -18.25 10.42
CA VAL A 422 35.82 -18.67 9.86
C VAL A 422 36.93 -18.21 10.77
N LYS A 423 37.82 -19.14 11.15
CA LYS A 423 39.05 -18.88 11.88
C LYS A 423 40.20 -19.45 11.07
N SER A 424 41.04 -18.59 10.50
CA SER A 424 42.15 -19.05 9.64
C SER A 424 43.31 -18.05 9.71
N LEU A 425 44.50 -18.58 9.61
CA LEU A 425 45.73 -17.80 9.43
C LEU A 425 46.58 -18.49 8.36
N PRO A 426 47.31 -17.74 7.54
CA PRO A 426 48.22 -18.33 6.55
C PRO A 426 49.18 -19.32 7.18
N ASP A 427 49.34 -20.48 6.55
CA ASP A 427 50.18 -21.62 6.95
C ASP A 427 49.83 -22.28 8.33
N MET A 428 48.70 -21.88 8.92
CA MET A 428 48.24 -22.45 10.20
C MET A 428 46.93 -23.26 10.08
N GLY A 429 46.39 -23.35 8.85
CA GLY A 429 45.13 -24.07 8.57
C GLY A 429 43.90 -23.22 8.75
N THR A 430 42.74 -23.85 8.57
CA THR A 430 41.44 -23.21 8.62
C THR A 430 40.47 -23.99 9.48
N THR A 431 39.61 -23.29 10.19
CA THR A 431 38.42 -23.85 10.84
C THR A 431 37.19 -23.08 10.36
N ILE A 432 36.24 -23.78 9.75
CA ILE A 432 34.93 -23.25 9.40
C ILE A 432 33.89 -23.89 10.32
N GLU A 433 33.21 -23.08 11.09
CA GLU A 433 32.22 -23.48 12.09
C GLU A 433 30.84 -23.06 11.61
N VAL A 434 29.88 -23.98 11.60
CA VAL A 434 28.47 -23.76 11.26
C VAL A 434 27.64 -24.00 12.50
N ILE A 435 26.96 -22.97 13.00
CA ILE A 435 26.13 -23.01 14.20
C ILE A 435 24.66 -23.00 13.76
N PHE A 436 23.95 -24.07 14.00
CA PHE A 436 22.54 -24.24 13.68
C PHE A 436 21.66 -23.58 14.76
N LYS A 437 20.45 -23.15 14.38
CA LYS A 437 19.45 -22.64 15.32
C LYS A 437 19.10 -23.77 16.32
N ALA A 438 18.85 -23.42 17.58
CA ALA A 438 18.31 -24.38 18.53
C ALA A 438 16.94 -24.86 18.06
N ASP A 439 16.67 -26.16 18.11
CA ASP A 439 15.31 -26.68 17.94
C ASP A 439 14.45 -26.05 19.05
N GLU A 440 13.45 -25.26 18.66
CA GLU A 440 12.37 -24.91 19.57
C GLU A 440 11.61 -26.22 19.79
N GLU A 441 11.85 -26.89 20.93
CA GLU A 441 10.94 -27.94 21.37
C GLU A 441 9.54 -27.34 21.35
N GLU A 442 8.67 -27.86 20.49
CA GLU A 442 7.23 -27.62 20.57
C GLU A 442 6.83 -28.06 21.99
N ASN A 443 6.77 -27.11 22.92
CA ASN A 443 5.99 -27.25 24.12
C ASN A 443 4.51 -27.26 23.71
N GLU A 444 4.03 -28.38 23.20
CA GLU A 444 2.61 -28.73 23.24
C GLU A 444 2.27 -29.09 24.70
N GLU A 445 1.73 -28.10 25.44
CA GLU A 445 0.86 -28.31 26.59
C GLU A 445 -0.61 -28.21 26.18
#